data_61987ab855ce2e9d27401be45a8e8f25
#
_entry.id   61987ab855ce2e9d27401be45a8e8f25
#
_cell.length_a   1.000
_cell.length_b   1.000
_cell.length_c   1.000
_cell.angle_alpha   90.00
_cell.angle_beta   90.00
_cell.angle_gamma   90.00
#
_symmetry.space_group_name_H-M   'P 1'
#
loop_
_entity.id
_entity.type
_entity.pdbx_description
1 polymer ?
#
loop_
_entity_poly.entity_id
_entity_poly.type
_entity_poly.pdbx_seq_one_letter_code
_entity_poly.pdbx_strand_id
1 'polypeptide(L)'
;TGDQSDQTRVSVDELMNHIVLGVILVVGVLMLFLGLRNAVFVGLAIPMSMFISFTLLNAFGVTLNMMVLFALILALGRLVDDGIVIVENIHRHMTNGEPALKATRLAVGEVTMPIIAATTATVMVFVPLLFWPGMMGSFMKYLPITFMIALGSSLFVALVVNPALASKFMRVEEVHMPTKKMWRWALILSVVGAVTGAIGAGMQSNGLFGVGMLIIFFFSGFANAGTF
;
A
#
# COMPACT_ATOMS: atom_id res chain seq x y z
N THR A 1 30.99 17.76 3.24
CA THR A 1 29.65 18.27 2.88
C THR A 1 28.95 17.43 1.81
N GLY A 2 29.69 16.60 1.06
CA GLY A 2 29.11 15.69 0.05
C GLY A 2 28.33 14.50 0.65
N ASP A 3 28.74 14.01 1.78
CA ASP A 3 28.29 12.75 2.35
C ASP A 3 26.80 12.73 2.77
N GLN A 4 26.29 13.82 3.34
CA GLN A 4 24.88 13.88 3.77
C GLN A 4 23.91 14.08 2.58
N SER A 5 24.31 14.83 1.57
CA SER A 5 23.47 15.02 0.39
C SER A 5 23.40 13.75 -0.47
N ASP A 6 24.51 13.00 -0.53
CA ASP A 6 24.58 11.74 -1.25
C ASP A 6 23.77 10.65 -0.52
N GLN A 7 23.85 10.58 0.81
CA GLN A 7 22.99 9.69 1.62
C GLN A 7 21.50 9.99 1.46
N THR A 8 21.12 11.28 1.43
CA THR A 8 19.73 11.66 1.24
C THR A 8 19.24 11.29 -0.17
N ARG A 9 20.07 11.44 -1.21
CA ARG A 9 19.72 11.01 -2.58
C ARG A 9 19.51 9.52 -2.66
N VAL A 10 20.43 8.71 -2.11
CA VAL A 10 20.29 7.25 -2.08
C VAL A 10 19.00 6.84 -1.36
N SER A 11 18.70 7.46 -0.23
CA SER A 11 17.47 7.16 0.52
C SER A 11 16.18 7.57 -0.22
N VAL A 12 16.22 8.65 -0.99
CA VAL A 12 15.09 9.04 -1.86
C VAL A 12 14.92 8.05 -3.01
N ASP A 13 16.00 7.61 -3.62
CA ASP A 13 15.95 6.60 -4.69
C ASP A 13 15.44 5.26 -4.15
N GLU A 14 15.85 4.85 -2.96
CA GLU A 14 15.31 3.69 -2.27
C GLU A 14 13.81 3.83 -1.98
N LEU A 15 13.37 5.00 -1.49
CA LEU A 15 11.95 5.27 -1.27
C LEU A 15 11.14 5.17 -2.56
N MET A 16 11.63 5.76 -3.66
CA MET A 16 10.98 5.68 -4.97
C MET A 16 10.89 4.23 -5.46
N ASN A 17 11.94 3.45 -5.30
CA ASN A 17 11.94 2.03 -5.65
C ASN A 17 10.92 1.25 -4.80
N HIS A 18 10.81 1.55 -3.51
CA HIS A 18 9.83 0.91 -2.61
C HIS A 18 8.39 1.30 -2.99
N ILE A 19 8.15 2.56 -3.39
CA ILE A 19 6.84 3.00 -3.88
C ILE A 19 6.46 2.24 -5.16
N VAL A 20 7.35 2.19 -6.13
CA VAL A 20 7.11 1.49 -7.41
C VAL A 20 6.88 -0.01 -7.17
N LEU A 21 7.73 -0.65 -6.38
CA LEU A 21 7.59 -2.07 -6.03
C LEU A 21 6.28 -2.33 -5.29
N GLY A 22 5.93 -1.48 -4.32
CA GLY A 22 4.67 -1.55 -3.57
C GLY A 22 3.46 -1.44 -4.49
N VAL A 23 3.44 -0.47 -5.41
CA VAL A 23 2.36 -0.32 -6.41
C VAL A 23 2.24 -1.57 -7.28
N ILE A 24 3.35 -2.07 -7.82
CA ILE A 24 3.34 -3.27 -8.68
C ILE A 24 2.80 -4.48 -7.92
N LEU A 25 3.25 -4.69 -6.68
CA LEU A 25 2.82 -5.81 -5.86
C LEU A 25 1.33 -5.72 -5.53
N VAL A 26 0.86 -4.55 -5.11
CA VAL A 26 -0.54 -4.33 -4.76
C VAL A 26 -1.45 -4.46 -5.98
N VAL A 27 -1.10 -3.82 -7.09
CA VAL A 27 -1.87 -3.95 -8.34
C VAL A 27 -1.89 -5.41 -8.80
N GLY A 28 -0.75 -6.13 -8.70
CA GLY A 28 -0.66 -7.54 -9.05
C GLY A 28 -1.58 -8.42 -8.21
N VAL A 29 -1.60 -8.21 -6.89
CA VAL A 29 -2.49 -8.96 -5.98
C VAL A 29 -3.97 -8.61 -6.24
N LEU A 30 -4.30 -7.33 -6.29
CA LEU A 30 -5.68 -6.89 -6.50
C LEU A 30 -6.22 -7.24 -7.88
N MET A 31 -5.35 -7.32 -8.89
CA MET A 31 -5.74 -7.78 -10.23
C MET A 31 -6.35 -9.17 -10.22
N LEU A 32 -5.90 -10.04 -9.30
CA LEU A 32 -6.42 -11.41 -9.18
C LEU A 32 -7.85 -11.45 -8.61
N PHE A 33 -8.20 -10.51 -7.72
CA PHE A 33 -9.48 -10.48 -7.02
C PHE A 33 -10.50 -9.52 -7.63
N LEU A 34 -10.05 -8.33 -8.03
CA LEU A 34 -10.89 -7.21 -8.43
C LEU A 34 -10.83 -6.92 -9.94
N GLY A 35 -9.94 -7.61 -10.67
CA GLY A 35 -9.65 -7.33 -12.07
C GLY A 35 -8.68 -6.16 -12.26
N LEU A 36 -8.03 -6.12 -13.43
CA LEU A 36 -6.96 -5.15 -13.73
C LEU A 36 -7.41 -3.69 -13.56
N ARG A 37 -8.60 -3.39 -14.04
CA ARG A 37 -9.13 -2.02 -14.04
C ARG A 37 -9.29 -1.47 -12.62
N ASN A 38 -9.88 -2.27 -11.73
CA ASN A 38 -10.13 -1.87 -10.34
C ASN A 38 -8.82 -1.82 -9.54
N ALA A 39 -7.90 -2.77 -9.79
CA ALA A 39 -6.59 -2.81 -9.18
C ALA A 39 -5.74 -1.56 -9.46
N VAL A 40 -5.80 -1.03 -10.69
CA VAL A 40 -5.07 0.18 -11.09
C VAL A 40 -5.53 1.40 -10.28
N PHE A 41 -6.82 1.53 -9.98
CA PHE A 41 -7.30 2.66 -9.18
C PHE A 41 -6.73 2.65 -7.77
N VAL A 42 -6.68 1.49 -7.13
CA VAL A 42 -6.07 1.35 -5.80
C VAL A 42 -4.57 1.61 -5.87
N GLY A 43 -3.91 1.09 -6.92
CA GLY A 43 -2.48 1.33 -7.14
C GLY A 43 -2.14 2.83 -7.30
N LEU A 44 -3.02 3.60 -7.96
CA LEU A 44 -2.85 5.05 -8.09
C LEU A 44 -3.02 5.81 -6.77
N ALA A 45 -3.75 5.26 -5.80
CA ALA A 45 -3.92 5.88 -4.49
C ALA A 45 -2.58 6.03 -3.75
N ILE A 46 -1.64 5.10 -3.94
CA ILE A 46 -0.33 5.12 -3.27
C ILE A 46 0.48 6.36 -3.67
N PRO A 47 0.80 6.59 -4.96
CA PRO A 47 1.56 7.76 -5.36
C PRO A 47 0.80 9.06 -5.07
N MET A 48 -0.54 9.08 -5.15
CA MET A 48 -1.33 10.26 -4.79
C MET A 48 -1.21 10.59 -3.29
N SER A 49 -1.32 9.59 -2.41
CA SER A 49 -1.15 9.78 -0.96
C SER A 49 0.25 10.28 -0.62
N MET A 50 1.27 9.72 -1.26
CA MET A 50 2.66 10.16 -1.09
C MET A 50 2.86 11.60 -1.58
N PHE A 51 2.31 11.96 -2.74
CA PHE A 51 2.41 13.31 -3.27
C PHE A 51 1.76 14.35 -2.32
N ILE A 52 0.58 14.03 -1.78
CA ILE A 52 -0.08 14.88 -0.78
C ILE A 52 0.77 14.97 0.48
N SER A 53 1.34 13.85 0.94
CA SER A 53 2.21 13.81 2.12
C SER A 53 3.44 14.71 1.96
N PHE A 54 4.14 14.62 0.82
CA PHE A 54 5.28 15.49 0.52
C PHE A 54 4.87 16.96 0.45
N THR A 55 3.74 17.25 -0.15
CA THR A 55 3.21 18.63 -0.24
C THR A 55 2.93 19.20 1.15
N LEU A 56 2.29 18.42 2.03
CA LEU A 56 2.01 18.85 3.40
C LEU A 56 3.29 18.98 4.23
N LEU A 57 4.22 18.03 4.13
CA LEU A 57 5.52 18.12 4.82
C LEU A 57 6.26 19.40 4.42
N ASN A 58 6.29 19.72 3.13
CA ASN A 58 6.89 20.97 2.65
C ASN A 58 6.14 22.21 3.17
N ALA A 59 4.82 22.20 3.16
CA ALA A 59 4.01 23.31 3.67
C ALA A 59 4.21 23.55 5.17
N PHE A 60 4.48 22.50 5.95
CA PHE A 60 4.82 22.62 7.38
C PHE A 60 6.31 22.90 7.63
N GLY A 61 7.11 23.11 6.60
CA GLY A 61 8.55 23.39 6.72
C GLY A 61 9.38 22.20 7.23
N VAL A 62 8.86 20.98 7.12
CA VAL A 62 9.58 19.76 7.50
C VAL A 62 10.58 19.40 6.40
N THR A 63 11.87 19.50 6.71
CA THR A 63 12.94 19.13 5.77
C THR A 63 13.10 17.61 5.69
N LEU A 64 13.41 17.11 4.49
CA LEU A 64 13.73 15.70 4.31
C LEU A 64 15.01 15.36 5.05
N ASN A 65 14.89 14.45 5.98
CA ASN A 65 16.00 13.89 6.77
C ASN A 65 15.77 12.38 6.95
N MET A 66 16.77 11.67 7.50
CA MET A 66 16.69 10.22 7.68
C MET A 66 15.45 9.77 8.47
N MET A 67 15.01 10.55 9.48
CA MET A 67 13.82 10.21 10.28
C MET A 67 12.54 10.37 9.48
N VAL A 68 12.46 11.42 8.66
CA VAL A 68 11.32 11.65 7.75
C VAL A 68 11.23 10.55 6.69
N LEU A 69 12.35 10.20 6.05
CA LEU A 69 12.39 9.14 5.06
C LEU A 69 12.03 7.78 5.65
N PHE A 70 12.57 7.46 6.83
CA PHE A 70 12.23 6.24 7.55
C PHE A 70 10.73 6.18 7.91
N ALA A 71 10.16 7.29 8.37
CA ALA A 71 8.73 7.38 8.66
C ALA A 71 7.86 7.18 7.41
N LEU A 72 8.28 7.72 6.26
CA LEU A 72 7.57 7.53 4.99
C LEU A 72 7.63 6.08 4.51
N ILE A 73 8.77 5.40 4.66
CA ILE A 73 8.92 3.98 4.33
C ILE A 73 8.00 3.13 5.23
N LEU A 74 7.98 3.41 6.54
CA LEU A 74 7.06 2.73 7.47
C LEU A 74 5.60 2.99 7.13
N ALA A 75 5.25 4.24 6.77
CA ALA A 75 3.90 4.60 6.39
C ALA A 75 3.45 3.90 5.10
N LEU A 76 4.37 3.68 4.15
CA LEU A 76 4.07 3.08 2.85
C LEU A 76 3.33 1.74 2.97
N GLY A 77 3.75 0.87 3.89
CA GLY A 77 3.08 -0.40 4.14
C GLY A 77 1.64 -0.26 4.64
N ARG A 78 1.32 0.85 5.29
CA ARG A 78 -0.02 1.14 5.84
C ARG A 78 -0.91 1.94 4.88
N LEU A 79 -0.29 2.74 4.00
CA LEU A 79 -1.00 3.62 3.05
C LEU A 79 -1.95 2.88 2.10
N VAL A 80 -1.65 1.63 1.84
CA VAL A 80 -2.38 0.78 0.89
C VAL A 80 -3.64 0.20 1.50
N ASP A 81 -3.60 -0.17 2.78
CA ASP A 81 -4.63 -0.95 3.46
C ASP A 81 -5.99 -0.24 3.44
N ASP A 82 -6.03 1.04 3.79
CA ASP A 82 -7.27 1.81 3.87
C ASP A 82 -7.97 1.90 2.51
N GLY A 83 -7.18 2.07 1.43
CA GLY A 83 -7.68 2.13 0.07
C GLY A 83 -8.25 0.80 -0.43
N ILE A 84 -7.60 -0.31 -0.09
CA ILE A 84 -8.04 -1.66 -0.46
C ILE A 84 -9.40 -1.95 0.17
N VAL A 85 -9.54 -1.73 1.48
CA VAL A 85 -10.78 -2.03 2.21
C VAL A 85 -11.99 -1.31 1.60
N ILE A 86 -11.82 -0.03 1.23
CA ILE A 86 -12.90 0.77 0.63
C ILE A 86 -13.27 0.23 -0.75
N VAL A 87 -12.29 0.01 -1.61
CA VAL A 87 -12.54 -0.43 -2.99
C VAL A 87 -13.11 -1.84 -3.03
N GLU A 88 -12.63 -2.72 -2.17
CA GLU A 88 -13.18 -4.08 -2.02
C GLU A 88 -14.63 -4.05 -1.56
N ASN A 89 -14.97 -3.22 -0.56
CA ASN A 89 -16.34 -3.09 -0.09
C ASN A 89 -17.27 -2.50 -1.17
N ILE A 90 -16.80 -1.52 -1.94
CA ILE A 90 -17.55 -0.98 -3.08
C ILE A 90 -17.80 -2.10 -4.11
N HIS A 91 -16.75 -2.86 -4.45
CA HIS A 91 -16.86 -3.98 -5.39
C HIS A 91 -17.88 -5.01 -4.92
N ARG A 92 -17.88 -5.37 -3.64
CA ARG A 92 -18.83 -6.30 -3.03
C ARG A 92 -20.28 -5.83 -3.19
N HIS A 93 -20.57 -4.55 -2.91
CA HIS A 93 -21.92 -4.00 -3.11
C HIS A 93 -22.32 -3.97 -4.58
N MET A 94 -21.41 -3.66 -5.49
CA MET A 94 -21.68 -3.69 -6.93
C MET A 94 -21.94 -5.11 -7.44
N THR A 95 -21.23 -6.11 -6.94
CA THR A 95 -21.45 -7.53 -7.27
C THR A 95 -22.81 -8.02 -6.78
N ASN A 96 -23.32 -7.44 -5.68
CA ASN A 96 -24.68 -7.71 -5.19
C ASN A 96 -25.79 -7.01 -6.02
N GLY A 97 -25.44 -6.34 -7.13
CA GLY A 97 -26.38 -5.73 -8.05
C GLY A 97 -26.68 -4.25 -7.79
N GLU A 98 -26.00 -3.62 -6.84
CA GLU A 98 -26.20 -2.19 -6.59
C GLU A 98 -25.48 -1.33 -7.65
N PRO A 99 -26.12 -0.24 -8.14
CA PRO A 99 -25.48 0.67 -9.06
C PRO A 99 -24.28 1.37 -8.41
N ALA A 100 -23.20 1.64 -9.18
CA ALA A 100 -21.90 2.09 -8.69
C ALA A 100 -21.98 3.26 -7.67
N LEU A 101 -22.84 4.26 -7.94
CA LEU A 101 -22.99 5.41 -7.03
C LEU A 101 -23.61 5.01 -5.68
N LYS A 102 -24.61 4.12 -5.69
CA LYS A 102 -25.27 3.63 -4.47
C LYS A 102 -24.35 2.70 -3.71
N ALA A 103 -23.69 1.77 -4.42
CA ALA A 103 -22.69 0.87 -3.87
C ALA A 103 -21.57 1.65 -3.15
N THR A 104 -21.05 2.70 -3.77
CA THR A 104 -20.04 3.58 -3.18
C THR A 104 -20.52 4.24 -1.90
N ARG A 105 -21.73 4.80 -1.87
CA ARG A 105 -22.28 5.46 -0.66
C ARG A 105 -22.44 4.47 0.50
N LEU A 106 -22.98 3.29 0.22
CA LEU A 106 -23.17 2.26 1.23
C LEU A 106 -21.83 1.77 1.78
N ALA A 107 -20.93 1.41 0.87
CA ALA A 107 -19.62 0.89 1.23
C ALA A 107 -18.80 1.87 2.07
N VAL A 108 -18.73 3.14 1.66
CA VAL A 108 -18.00 4.16 2.41
C VAL A 108 -18.63 4.39 3.78
N GLY A 109 -19.98 4.45 3.86
CA GLY A 109 -20.68 4.59 5.13
C GLY A 109 -20.37 3.48 6.13
N GLU A 110 -20.25 2.24 5.65
CA GLU A 110 -19.95 1.08 6.50
C GLU A 110 -18.52 1.08 7.05
N VAL A 111 -17.54 1.46 6.23
CA VAL A 111 -16.11 1.28 6.57
C VAL A 111 -15.42 2.54 7.09
N THR A 112 -16.02 3.71 6.94
CA THR A 112 -15.40 5.00 7.36
C THR A 112 -15.03 4.99 8.83
N MET A 113 -15.95 4.65 9.74
CA MET A 113 -15.68 4.64 11.18
C MET A 113 -14.63 3.60 11.59
N PRO A 114 -14.68 2.34 11.13
CA PRO A 114 -13.62 1.36 11.37
C PRO A 114 -12.23 1.84 10.89
N ILE A 115 -12.14 2.42 9.70
CA ILE A 115 -10.86 2.89 9.13
C ILE A 115 -10.32 4.07 9.94
N ILE A 116 -11.15 5.07 10.26
CA ILE A 116 -10.74 6.20 11.10
C ILE A 116 -10.25 5.72 12.47
N ALA A 117 -10.99 4.79 13.10
CA ALA A 117 -10.61 4.24 14.39
C ALA A 117 -9.27 3.50 14.33
N ALA A 118 -9.06 2.66 13.30
CA ALA A 118 -7.82 1.92 13.11
C ALA A 118 -6.63 2.84 12.85
N THR A 119 -6.80 3.86 12.00
CA THR A 119 -5.76 4.84 11.70
C THR A 119 -5.43 5.68 12.93
N THR A 120 -6.46 6.13 13.68
CA THR A 120 -6.27 6.87 14.94
C THR A 120 -5.53 6.03 15.96
N ALA A 121 -5.91 4.75 16.16
CA ALA A 121 -5.22 3.85 17.06
C ALA A 121 -3.74 3.68 16.69
N THR A 122 -3.44 3.55 15.39
CA THR A 122 -2.06 3.45 14.89
C THR A 122 -1.27 4.72 15.19
N VAL A 123 -1.85 5.90 14.96
CA VAL A 123 -1.22 7.21 15.26
C VAL A 123 -0.95 7.36 16.73
N MET A 124 -1.88 6.95 17.61
CA MET A 124 -1.75 7.09 19.06
C MET A 124 -0.53 6.36 19.65
N VAL A 125 -0.09 5.29 19.02
CA VAL A 125 1.14 4.57 19.43
C VAL A 125 2.38 5.45 19.31
N PHE A 126 2.40 6.39 18.36
CA PHE A 126 3.54 7.27 18.10
C PHE A 126 3.47 8.60 18.87
N VAL A 127 2.32 8.96 19.45
CA VAL A 127 2.14 10.21 20.20
C VAL A 127 3.14 10.38 21.36
N PRO A 128 3.49 9.35 22.16
CA PRO A 128 4.49 9.49 23.23
C PRO A 128 5.85 9.96 22.75
N LEU A 129 6.25 9.64 21.51
CA LEU A 129 7.52 10.07 20.93
C LEU A 129 7.60 11.60 20.71
N LEU A 130 6.45 12.28 20.56
CA LEU A 130 6.41 13.75 20.44
C LEU A 130 6.87 14.48 21.71
N PHE A 131 6.65 13.85 22.86
CA PHE A 131 6.95 14.41 24.18
C PHE A 131 8.28 13.96 24.75
N TRP A 132 9.09 13.25 23.95
CA TRP A 132 10.38 12.77 24.40
C TRP A 132 11.34 13.95 24.65
N PRO A 133 11.92 14.08 25.85
CA PRO A 133 12.78 15.22 26.19
C PRO A 133 14.21 15.04 25.66
N GLY A 134 14.93 16.16 25.57
CA GLY A 134 16.34 16.20 25.26
C GLY A 134 16.66 16.19 23.75
N MET A 135 17.95 16.10 23.44
CA MET A 135 18.47 16.18 22.08
C MET A 135 17.92 15.03 21.20
N MET A 136 17.84 13.83 21.76
CA MET A 136 17.29 12.68 21.06
C MET A 136 15.81 12.89 20.69
N GLY A 137 15.01 13.45 21.59
CA GLY A 137 13.61 13.79 21.33
C GLY A 137 13.45 14.80 20.19
N SER A 138 14.39 15.74 20.04
CA SER A 138 14.38 16.71 18.96
C SER A 138 14.52 16.07 17.57
N PHE A 139 15.22 14.95 17.47
CA PHE A 139 15.30 14.14 16.24
C PHE A 139 14.09 13.22 16.09
N MET A 140 13.71 12.53 17.17
CA MET A 140 12.67 11.50 17.13
C MET A 140 11.28 12.06 16.83
N LYS A 141 10.99 13.32 17.14
CA LYS A 141 9.69 13.95 16.84
C LYS A 141 9.33 14.02 15.36
N TYR A 142 10.32 14.03 14.46
CA TYR A 142 10.05 14.06 13.02
C TYR A 142 9.40 12.77 12.52
N LEU A 143 9.68 11.63 13.18
CA LEU A 143 9.08 10.35 12.82
C LEU A 143 7.57 10.34 13.03
N PRO A 144 7.01 10.60 14.24
CA PRO A 144 5.57 10.63 14.43
C PRO A 144 4.87 11.74 13.63
N ILE A 145 5.46 12.91 13.50
CA ILE A 145 4.89 14.01 12.71
C ILE A 145 4.70 13.57 11.25
N THR A 146 5.76 13.04 10.65
CA THR A 146 5.71 12.56 9.26
C THR A 146 4.73 11.42 9.10
N PHE A 147 4.73 10.47 10.03
CA PHE A 147 3.84 9.32 10.01
C PHE A 147 2.37 9.75 10.10
N MET A 148 2.03 10.70 10.99
CA MET A 148 0.68 11.27 11.10
C MET A 148 0.24 11.97 9.81
N ILE A 149 1.12 12.76 9.20
CA ILE A 149 0.84 13.44 7.92
C ILE A 149 0.62 12.41 6.81
N ALA A 150 1.46 11.39 6.72
CA ALA A 150 1.34 10.36 5.71
C ALA A 150 0.04 9.56 5.86
N LEU A 151 -0.30 9.11 7.07
CA LEU A 151 -1.55 8.39 7.32
C LEU A 151 -2.78 9.28 7.12
N GLY A 152 -2.73 10.55 7.52
CA GLY A 152 -3.81 11.51 7.26
C GLY A 152 -4.03 11.73 5.76
N SER A 153 -2.96 11.81 4.98
CA SER A 153 -3.02 11.92 3.51
C SER A 153 -3.62 10.67 2.88
N SER A 154 -3.23 9.49 3.37
CA SER A 154 -3.79 8.21 2.92
C SER A 154 -5.28 8.11 3.22
N LEU A 155 -5.66 8.43 4.45
CA LEU A 155 -7.06 8.42 4.87
C LEU A 155 -7.92 9.35 3.99
N PHE A 156 -7.40 10.54 3.67
CA PHE A 156 -8.07 11.47 2.76
C PHE A 156 -8.22 10.87 1.36
N VAL A 157 -7.16 10.30 0.79
CA VAL A 157 -7.23 9.65 -0.54
C VAL A 157 -8.19 8.46 -0.50
N ALA A 158 -8.13 7.64 0.53
CA ALA A 158 -8.97 6.47 0.68
C ALA A 158 -10.47 6.85 0.78
N LEU A 159 -10.83 7.86 1.57
CA LEU A 159 -12.22 8.23 1.82
C LEU A 159 -12.80 9.19 0.77
N VAL A 160 -11.99 9.96 0.07
CA VAL A 160 -12.46 10.97 -0.89
C VAL A 160 -12.12 10.60 -2.32
N VAL A 161 -10.85 10.33 -2.61
CA VAL A 161 -10.39 10.12 -3.99
C VAL A 161 -10.82 8.75 -4.51
N ASN A 162 -10.58 7.68 -3.75
CA ASN A 162 -10.92 6.32 -4.16
C ASN A 162 -12.43 6.15 -4.41
N PRO A 163 -13.34 6.60 -3.53
CA PRO A 163 -14.77 6.52 -3.79
C PRO A 163 -15.20 7.35 -5.00
N ALA A 164 -14.62 8.55 -5.19
CA ALA A 164 -14.92 9.39 -6.35
C ALA A 164 -14.52 8.69 -7.66
N LEU A 165 -13.35 8.07 -7.70
CA LEU A 165 -12.88 7.30 -8.87
C LEU A 165 -13.73 6.03 -9.05
N ALA A 166 -13.99 5.28 -7.99
CA ALA A 166 -14.76 4.06 -8.03
C ALA A 166 -16.20 4.30 -8.54
N SER A 167 -16.89 5.32 -8.03
CA SER A 167 -18.26 5.65 -8.44
C SER A 167 -18.39 5.93 -9.93
N LYS A 168 -17.34 6.43 -10.58
CA LYS A 168 -17.34 6.83 -11.99
C LYS A 168 -16.76 5.78 -12.93
N PHE A 169 -15.73 5.07 -12.48
CA PHE A 169 -14.89 4.24 -13.36
C PHE A 169 -14.94 2.75 -13.03
N MET A 170 -15.37 2.37 -11.83
CA MET A 170 -15.44 0.98 -11.43
C MET A 170 -16.50 0.22 -12.21
N ARG A 171 -16.18 -1.00 -12.60
CA ARG A 171 -17.12 -1.94 -13.23
C ARG A 171 -16.95 -3.30 -12.55
N VAL A 172 -18.06 -4.02 -12.44
CA VAL A 172 -18.02 -5.43 -12.05
C VAL A 172 -17.52 -6.20 -13.26
N GLU A 173 -16.25 -6.57 -13.23
CA GLU A 173 -15.71 -7.56 -14.14
C GLU A 173 -15.85 -8.91 -13.44
N GLU A 174 -16.73 -9.77 -13.94
CA GLU A 174 -16.73 -11.17 -13.51
C GLU A 174 -15.41 -11.78 -13.99
N VAL A 175 -14.46 -11.88 -13.09
CA VAL A 175 -13.19 -12.58 -13.35
C VAL A 175 -13.50 -14.08 -13.36
N HIS A 176 -14.21 -14.53 -14.38
CA HIS A 176 -14.37 -15.95 -14.68
C HIS A 176 -13.04 -16.48 -15.25
N MET A 177 -12.06 -16.63 -14.38
CA MET A 177 -10.88 -17.40 -14.80
C MET A 177 -11.24 -18.88 -14.71
N PRO A 178 -11.23 -19.63 -15.84
CA PRO A 178 -11.43 -21.07 -15.78
C PRO A 178 -10.35 -21.67 -14.88
N THR A 179 -10.73 -22.53 -13.96
CA THR A 179 -9.91 -23.12 -12.88
C THR A 179 -8.57 -23.67 -13.39
N LYS A 180 -8.54 -24.24 -14.62
CA LYS A 180 -7.32 -24.72 -15.28
C LYS A 180 -6.34 -23.62 -15.66
N LYS A 181 -6.83 -22.42 -16.00
CA LYS A 181 -5.96 -21.28 -16.36
C LYS A 181 -5.38 -20.62 -15.10
N MET A 182 -6.16 -20.58 -14.03
CA MET A 182 -5.74 -20.09 -12.72
C MET A 182 -4.62 -20.95 -12.13
N TRP A 183 -4.75 -22.29 -12.23
CA TRP A 183 -3.74 -23.22 -11.75
C TRP A 183 -2.42 -23.14 -12.54
N ARG A 184 -2.50 -22.92 -13.85
CA ARG A 184 -1.31 -22.70 -14.70
C ARG A 184 -0.58 -21.40 -14.35
N TRP A 185 -1.30 -20.31 -14.12
CA TRP A 185 -0.70 -19.03 -13.68
C TRP A 185 -0.12 -19.12 -12.27
N ALA A 186 -0.79 -19.79 -11.34
CA ALA A 186 -0.24 -20.06 -10.00
C ALA A 186 1.06 -20.87 -10.08
N LEU A 187 1.12 -21.90 -10.91
CA LEU A 187 2.34 -22.67 -11.16
C LEU A 187 3.45 -21.83 -11.79
N ILE A 188 3.15 -21.02 -12.81
CA ILE A 188 4.15 -20.16 -13.46
C ILE A 188 4.71 -19.16 -12.45
N LEU A 189 3.86 -18.50 -11.66
CA LEU A 189 4.29 -17.52 -10.67
C LEU A 189 5.05 -18.16 -9.51
N SER A 190 4.69 -19.37 -9.08
CA SER A 190 5.47 -20.10 -8.07
C SER A 190 6.85 -20.51 -8.57
N VAL A 191 6.95 -20.92 -9.85
CA VAL A 191 8.24 -21.22 -10.50
C VAL A 191 9.10 -19.95 -10.64
N VAL A 192 8.50 -18.83 -11.05
CA VAL A 192 9.20 -17.53 -11.10
C VAL A 192 9.68 -17.12 -9.70
N GLY A 193 8.85 -17.29 -8.68
CA GLY A 193 9.22 -17.04 -7.28
C GLY A 193 10.38 -17.94 -6.81
N ALA A 194 10.35 -19.22 -7.19
CA ALA A 194 11.44 -20.15 -6.87
C ALA A 194 12.76 -19.78 -7.56
N VAL A 195 12.68 -19.39 -8.82
CA VAL A 195 13.86 -18.96 -9.59
C VAL A 195 14.44 -17.65 -9.03
N THR A 196 13.60 -16.66 -8.74
CA THR A 196 14.07 -15.40 -8.13
C THR A 196 14.62 -15.61 -6.72
N GLY A 197 14.03 -16.50 -5.93
CA GLY A 197 14.55 -16.89 -4.62
C GLY A 197 15.91 -17.61 -4.72
N ALA A 198 16.06 -18.53 -5.66
CA ALA A 198 17.31 -19.24 -5.90
C ALA A 198 18.44 -18.31 -6.38
N ILE A 199 18.13 -17.37 -7.28
CA ILE A 199 19.07 -16.33 -7.74
C ILE A 199 19.47 -15.42 -6.56
N GLY A 200 18.51 -15.00 -5.74
CA GLY A 200 18.76 -14.19 -4.55
C GLY A 200 19.66 -14.88 -3.53
N ALA A 201 19.46 -16.18 -3.32
CA ALA A 201 20.32 -16.99 -2.45
C ALA A 201 21.74 -17.12 -3.02
N GLY A 202 21.88 -17.30 -4.34
CA GLY A 202 23.18 -17.40 -5.01
C GLY A 202 23.98 -16.10 -5.02
N MET A 203 23.29 -14.96 -5.05
CA MET A 203 23.88 -13.60 -5.06
C MET A 203 24.02 -12.99 -3.65
N GLN A 204 23.74 -13.73 -2.59
CA GLN A 204 23.72 -13.22 -1.19
C GLN A 204 22.84 -11.96 -0.99
N SER A 205 21.86 -11.76 -1.85
CA SER A 205 20.98 -10.61 -1.79
C SER A 205 19.71 -10.97 -1.00
N ASN A 206 19.64 -10.53 0.24
CA ASN A 206 18.51 -10.80 1.14
C ASN A 206 17.17 -10.28 0.59
N GLY A 207 17.20 -9.22 -0.22
CA GLY A 207 16.00 -8.66 -0.83
C GLY A 207 15.36 -9.56 -1.88
N LEU A 208 16.14 -10.07 -2.84
CA LEU A 208 15.67 -10.98 -3.89
C LEU A 208 15.20 -12.33 -3.32
N PHE A 209 15.90 -12.83 -2.30
CA PHE A 209 15.50 -14.05 -1.59
C PHE A 209 14.14 -13.87 -0.89
N GLY A 210 13.93 -12.74 -0.19
CA GLY A 210 12.67 -12.41 0.47
C GLY A 210 11.50 -12.28 -0.51
N VAL A 211 11.69 -11.61 -1.64
CA VAL A 211 10.67 -11.46 -2.69
C VAL A 211 10.31 -12.83 -3.28
N GLY A 212 11.29 -13.68 -3.57
CA GLY A 212 11.04 -15.04 -4.07
C GLY A 212 10.21 -15.87 -3.09
N MET A 213 10.56 -15.84 -1.81
CA MET A 213 9.83 -16.54 -0.74
C MET A 213 8.39 -16.02 -0.59
N LEU A 214 8.18 -14.69 -0.65
CA LEU A 214 6.84 -14.10 -0.58
C LEU A 214 5.96 -14.53 -1.76
N ILE A 215 6.51 -14.55 -2.97
CA ILE A 215 5.79 -15.02 -4.16
C ILE A 215 5.38 -16.48 -4.00
N ILE A 216 6.28 -17.35 -3.55
CA ILE A 216 6.00 -18.78 -3.32
C ILE A 216 4.90 -18.94 -2.26
N PHE A 217 5.04 -18.26 -1.12
CA PHE A 217 4.09 -18.36 0.00
C PHE A 217 2.68 -17.92 -0.42
N PHE A 218 2.59 -16.78 -1.11
CA PHE A 218 1.30 -16.22 -1.54
C PHE A 218 0.59 -17.12 -2.54
N PHE A 219 1.32 -17.65 -3.54
CA PHE A 219 0.72 -18.47 -4.60
C PHE A 219 0.53 -19.93 -4.21
N SER A 220 1.33 -20.48 -3.29
CA SER A 220 1.08 -21.82 -2.73
C SER A 220 -0.17 -21.83 -1.84
N GLY A 221 -0.40 -20.76 -1.07
CA GLY A 221 -1.64 -20.56 -0.31
C GLY A 221 -2.87 -20.47 -1.22
N PHE A 222 -2.74 -19.77 -2.34
CA PHE A 222 -3.80 -19.61 -3.32
C PHE A 222 -4.16 -20.91 -4.06
N ALA A 223 -3.15 -21.72 -4.40
CA ALA A 223 -3.37 -23.04 -5.02
C ALA A 223 -4.13 -23.99 -4.08
N ASN A 224 -3.94 -23.84 -2.77
CA ASN A 224 -4.60 -24.66 -1.76
C ASN A 224 -6.04 -24.18 -1.44
N ALA A 225 -6.31 -22.89 -1.59
CA ALA A 225 -7.65 -22.31 -1.37
C ALA A 225 -8.64 -22.62 -2.51
N GLY A 226 -8.17 -22.97 -3.70
CA GLY A 226 -9.00 -23.36 -4.85
C GLY A 226 -9.48 -24.82 -4.85
N THR A 227 -9.23 -25.57 -3.77
CA THR A 227 -9.65 -26.98 -3.62
C THR A 227 -10.87 -27.18 -2.71
N PHE A 228 -11.53 -26.07 -2.28
CA PHE A 228 -12.80 -26.12 -1.50
C PHE A 228 -13.97 -25.59 -2.31
#